data_98cc6037807bc62a8ef053837f710591
#
_entry.id   98cc6037807bc62a8ef053837f710591
#
_cell.length_a   1.000
_cell.length_b   1.000
_cell.length_c   1.000
_cell.angle_alpha   90.00
_cell.angle_beta   90.00
_cell.angle_gamma   90.00
#
_symmetry.space_group_name_H-M   'P 1'
#
loop_
_entity.id
_entity.type
_entity.pdbx_description
1 polymer ?
#
loop_
_entity_poly.entity_id
_entity_poly.type
_entity_poly.pdbx_seq_one_letter_code
_entity_poly.pdbx_strand_id
1 'polypeptide(L)'
;PIRIKGKQLTKNEVEVDGTISSQFLSTLLMIGPVLENGLRITIKGNLVSKPYAEMTVALMKHFGISVSWKENTIEVAHQKYIPQPYKVEPDWSAAAFWYSVVALSKDAEITLSDLQKNSLQGDSVVPELMKQFGVETEFLKDGIIIRHSAFNIKHSTLNIDFIDFPDLAQSLTVLAAALDLKIQFTGIEN
;
A
#
# COMPACT_ATOMS: atom_id res chain seq x y z
N PRO A 1 -3.48 -9.33 -30.64
CA PRO A 1 -2.10 -9.53 -30.17
C PRO A 1 -1.44 -8.20 -29.88
N ILE A 2 -0.75 -8.09 -28.73
CA ILE A 2 0.05 -6.90 -28.37
C ILE A 2 1.41 -7.03 -29.06
N ARG A 3 1.86 -5.99 -29.78
CA ARG A 3 3.20 -5.94 -30.38
C ARG A 3 4.02 -4.88 -29.65
N ILE A 4 5.12 -5.28 -29.01
CA ILE A 4 6.07 -4.39 -28.34
C ILE A 4 7.27 -4.18 -29.23
N LYS A 5 7.61 -2.91 -29.51
CA LYS A 5 8.86 -2.53 -30.21
C LYS A 5 9.78 -1.83 -29.20
N GLY A 6 10.83 -2.53 -28.79
CA GLY A 6 11.82 -1.99 -27.85
C GLY A 6 12.54 -0.76 -28.40
N LYS A 7 12.95 0.14 -27.52
CA LYS A 7 13.72 1.36 -27.82
C LYS A 7 14.70 1.63 -26.70
N GLN A 8 15.91 2.05 -27.05
CA GLN A 8 16.86 2.53 -26.04
C GLN A 8 16.37 3.85 -25.44
N LEU A 9 16.33 3.92 -24.10
CA LEU A 9 15.94 5.10 -23.36
C LEU A 9 17.19 5.96 -23.12
N THR A 10 17.24 7.13 -23.73
CA THR A 10 18.38 8.06 -23.66
C THR A 10 18.11 9.27 -22.76
N LYS A 11 16.83 9.56 -22.48
CA LYS A 11 16.44 10.63 -21.56
C LYS A 11 16.55 10.14 -20.13
N ASN A 12 17.01 11.01 -19.25
CA ASN A 12 17.19 10.75 -17.82
C ASN A 12 16.26 11.61 -16.94
N GLU A 13 15.30 12.31 -17.56
CA GLU A 13 14.29 13.10 -16.84
C GLU A 13 12.91 12.76 -17.34
N VAL A 14 11.95 12.68 -16.39
CA VAL A 14 10.54 12.42 -16.67
C VAL A 14 9.66 13.16 -15.68
N GLU A 15 8.53 13.68 -16.16
CA GLU A 15 7.45 14.19 -15.33
C GLU A 15 6.35 13.15 -15.23
N VAL A 16 5.85 12.92 -14.02
CA VAL A 16 4.77 11.98 -13.73
C VAL A 16 3.65 12.73 -13.04
N ASP A 17 2.43 12.50 -13.49
CA ASP A 17 1.25 12.98 -12.79
C ASP A 17 1.02 12.13 -11.54
N GLY A 18 1.12 12.74 -10.36
CA GLY A 18 0.96 12.06 -9.07
C GLY A 18 -0.47 11.56 -8.80
N THR A 19 -1.46 12.03 -9.57
CA THR A 19 -2.85 11.57 -9.46
C THR A 19 -3.11 10.25 -10.19
N ILE A 20 -2.15 9.81 -11.01
CA ILE A 20 -2.20 8.51 -11.69
C ILE A 20 -1.61 7.44 -10.76
N SER A 21 -1.98 6.19 -11.01
CA SER A 21 -1.53 5.04 -10.23
C SER A 21 -0.02 5.05 -9.88
N SER A 22 0.30 4.86 -8.60
CA SER A 22 1.67 4.71 -8.09
C SER A 22 2.48 3.59 -8.77
N GLN A 23 1.83 2.66 -9.48
CA GLN A 23 2.49 1.58 -10.23
C GLN A 23 3.41 2.12 -11.33
N PHE A 24 3.02 3.22 -12.00
CA PHE A 24 3.88 3.87 -13.00
C PHE A 24 5.13 4.45 -12.36
N LEU A 25 4.98 5.13 -11.22
CA LEU A 25 6.10 5.67 -10.45
C LEU A 25 7.02 4.56 -9.96
N SER A 26 6.48 3.49 -9.38
CA SER A 26 7.24 2.32 -8.93
C SER A 26 8.02 1.66 -10.07
N THR A 27 7.43 1.55 -11.25
CA THR A 27 8.10 1.01 -12.44
C THR A 27 9.30 1.87 -12.84
N LEU A 28 9.12 3.20 -12.90
CA LEU A 28 10.21 4.13 -13.23
C LEU A 28 11.33 4.10 -12.20
N LEU A 29 10.98 4.04 -10.91
CA LEU A 29 11.95 3.89 -9.82
C LEU A 29 12.81 2.64 -10.01
N MET A 30 12.17 1.48 -10.24
CA MET A 30 12.89 0.20 -10.36
C MET A 30 13.81 0.13 -11.59
N ILE A 31 13.48 0.77 -12.71
CA ILE A 31 14.31 0.80 -13.89
C ILE A 31 15.38 1.91 -13.83
N GLY A 32 15.18 2.96 -13.02
CA GLY A 32 16.07 4.10 -12.93
C GLY A 32 17.55 3.72 -12.75
N PRO A 33 17.92 2.81 -11.83
CA PRO A 33 19.30 2.44 -11.59
C PRO A 33 20.01 1.79 -12.79
N VAL A 34 19.26 1.11 -13.67
CA VAL A 34 19.86 0.41 -14.83
C VAL A 34 19.94 1.27 -16.08
N LEU A 35 19.38 2.48 -16.06
CA LEU A 35 19.53 3.46 -17.12
C LEU A 35 20.94 4.08 -17.05
N GLU A 36 21.58 4.29 -18.20
CA GLU A 36 22.97 4.77 -18.31
C GLU A 36 23.23 6.07 -17.53
N ASN A 37 22.26 7.00 -17.57
CA ASN A 37 22.35 8.30 -16.89
C ASN A 37 21.49 8.38 -15.61
N GLY A 38 21.04 7.24 -15.10
CA GLY A 38 20.04 7.22 -14.02
C GLY A 38 18.70 7.82 -14.45
N LEU A 39 17.90 8.25 -13.47
CA LEU A 39 16.60 8.86 -13.73
C LEU A 39 16.27 9.93 -12.69
N ARG A 40 15.81 11.08 -13.15
CA ARG A 40 15.19 12.13 -12.35
C ARG A 40 13.69 12.15 -12.65
N ILE A 41 12.86 12.01 -11.61
CA ILE A 41 11.40 11.98 -11.71
C ILE A 41 10.88 13.20 -10.99
N THR A 42 10.08 14.02 -11.69
CA THR A 42 9.34 15.14 -11.10
C THR A 42 7.87 14.78 -11.02
N ILE A 43 7.31 14.77 -9.80
CA ILE A 43 5.91 14.46 -9.54
C ILE A 43 5.11 15.75 -9.65
N LYS A 44 4.07 15.76 -10.49
CA LYS A 44 3.10 16.86 -10.64
C LYS A 44 1.85 16.56 -9.84
N GLY A 45 1.30 17.57 -9.19
CA GLY A 45 0.10 17.41 -8.35
C GLY A 45 0.32 16.63 -7.08
N ASN A 46 -0.75 16.11 -6.50
CA ASN A 46 -0.71 15.31 -5.28
C ASN A 46 -0.40 13.84 -5.63
N LEU A 47 0.54 13.26 -4.91
CA LEU A 47 0.86 11.85 -5.07
C LEU A 47 -0.16 11.01 -4.31
N VAL A 48 -0.98 10.25 -5.04
CA VAL A 48 -1.88 9.24 -4.47
C VAL A 48 -1.13 7.92 -4.23
N SER A 49 -1.59 7.12 -3.28
CA SER A 49 -0.97 5.83 -2.95
C SER A 49 0.53 5.94 -2.67
N LYS A 50 0.94 7.03 -2.02
CA LYS A 50 2.34 7.31 -1.69
C LYS A 50 3.05 6.16 -0.96
N PRO A 51 2.42 5.45 0.00
CA PRO A 51 3.05 4.32 0.69
C PRO A 51 3.57 3.23 -0.25
N TYR A 52 2.93 2.99 -1.39
CA TYR A 52 3.40 1.98 -2.36
C TYR A 52 4.68 2.40 -3.07
N ALA A 53 4.84 3.69 -3.37
CA ALA A 53 6.10 4.21 -3.89
C ALA A 53 7.21 4.19 -2.82
N GLU A 54 6.87 4.51 -1.56
CA GLU A 54 7.79 4.42 -0.43
C GLU A 54 8.24 2.98 -0.16
N MET A 55 7.33 2.00 -0.25
CA MET A 55 7.64 0.57 -0.19
C MET A 55 8.63 0.18 -1.29
N THR A 56 8.40 0.64 -2.53
CA THR A 56 9.32 0.40 -3.64
C THR A 56 10.71 0.95 -3.34
N VAL A 57 10.81 2.19 -2.85
CA VAL A 57 12.09 2.81 -2.47
C VAL A 57 12.77 2.04 -1.33
N ALA A 58 12.01 1.57 -0.33
CA ALA A 58 12.55 0.79 0.77
C ALA A 58 13.12 -0.56 0.29
N LEU A 59 12.42 -1.25 -0.62
CA LEU A 59 12.92 -2.47 -1.25
C LEU A 59 14.16 -2.22 -2.11
N MET A 60 14.18 -1.15 -2.91
CA MET A 60 15.36 -0.77 -3.68
C MET A 60 16.57 -0.54 -2.77
N LYS A 61 16.39 0.13 -1.64
CA LYS A 61 17.44 0.32 -0.63
C LYS A 61 17.93 -1.00 -0.04
N HIS A 62 17.02 -1.93 0.24
CA HIS A 62 17.39 -3.28 0.70
C HIS A 62 18.31 -3.97 -0.31
N PHE A 63 18.04 -3.80 -1.62
CA PHE A 63 18.88 -4.34 -2.69
C PHE A 63 20.02 -3.41 -3.11
N GLY A 64 20.46 -2.51 -2.23
CA GLY A 64 21.68 -1.72 -2.37
C GLY A 64 21.56 -0.46 -3.22
N ILE A 65 20.35 -0.05 -3.63
CA ILE A 65 20.14 1.16 -4.42
C ILE A 65 19.93 2.37 -3.52
N SER A 66 20.69 3.43 -3.75
CA SER A 66 20.45 4.73 -3.13
C SER A 66 19.46 5.55 -3.94
N VAL A 67 18.42 6.04 -3.26
CA VAL A 67 17.40 6.91 -3.84
C VAL A 67 17.32 8.19 -3.01
N SER A 68 17.37 9.34 -3.68
CA SER A 68 17.12 10.65 -3.09
C SER A 68 15.70 11.07 -3.41
N TRP A 69 14.86 11.25 -2.38
CA TRP A 69 13.50 11.75 -2.52
C TRP A 69 13.36 13.02 -1.71
N LYS A 70 13.17 14.17 -2.40
CA LYS A 70 12.99 15.48 -1.80
C LYS A 70 11.74 16.13 -2.40
N GLU A 71 10.76 16.40 -1.55
CA GLU A 71 9.49 16.98 -1.98
C GLU A 71 8.88 16.21 -3.17
N ASN A 72 8.75 16.84 -4.31
CA ASN A 72 8.17 16.28 -5.52
C ASN A 72 9.23 15.75 -6.52
N THR A 73 10.48 15.63 -6.10
CA THR A 73 11.57 15.18 -7.00
C THR A 73 12.24 13.94 -6.42
N ILE A 74 12.37 12.92 -7.26
CA ILE A 74 13.10 11.69 -6.93
C ILE A 74 14.25 11.53 -7.90
N GLU A 75 15.43 11.27 -7.37
CA GLU A 75 16.66 11.05 -8.13
C GLU A 75 17.22 9.67 -7.83
N VAL A 76 17.47 8.92 -8.90
CA VAL A 76 18.08 7.59 -8.86
C VAL A 76 19.26 7.60 -9.82
N ALA A 77 20.47 7.60 -9.29
CA ALA A 77 21.68 7.52 -10.10
C ALA A 77 21.84 6.13 -10.75
N HIS A 78 22.66 6.03 -11.77
CA HIS A 78 23.07 4.72 -12.32
C HIS A 78 23.76 3.88 -11.26
N GLN A 79 23.25 2.69 -10.97
CA GLN A 79 23.71 1.78 -9.92
C GLN A 79 23.41 0.34 -10.32
N LYS A 80 24.00 -0.61 -9.61
CA LYS A 80 23.71 -2.04 -9.77
C LYS A 80 23.00 -2.56 -8.53
N TYR A 81 21.92 -3.32 -8.74
CA TYR A 81 21.28 -4.07 -7.68
C TYR A 81 22.23 -5.13 -7.11
N ILE A 82 22.23 -5.24 -5.79
CA ILE A 82 22.99 -6.23 -5.05
C ILE A 82 22.04 -7.33 -4.59
N PRO A 83 22.18 -8.58 -5.06
CA PRO A 83 21.34 -9.68 -4.62
C PRO A 83 21.43 -9.89 -3.11
N GLN A 84 20.27 -9.94 -2.45
CA GLN A 84 20.14 -10.14 -1.00
C GLN A 84 18.98 -11.08 -0.73
N PRO A 85 19.04 -11.93 0.33
CA PRO A 85 17.87 -12.65 0.79
C PRO A 85 16.77 -11.67 1.23
N TYR A 86 15.54 -11.95 0.83
CA TYR A 86 14.36 -11.18 1.24
C TYR A 86 13.20 -12.13 1.51
N LYS A 87 12.57 -12.01 2.69
CA LYS A 87 11.34 -12.72 3.01
C LYS A 87 10.16 -11.83 2.63
N VAL A 88 9.40 -12.26 1.64
CA VAL A 88 8.17 -11.56 1.23
C VAL A 88 7.13 -11.69 2.35
N GLU A 89 6.62 -10.55 2.81
CA GLU A 89 5.51 -10.49 3.76
C GLU A 89 4.20 -10.86 3.06
N PRO A 90 3.26 -11.55 3.75
CA PRO A 90 1.90 -11.74 3.26
C PRO A 90 1.20 -10.40 2.99
N ASP A 91 0.19 -10.46 2.13
CA ASP A 91 -0.54 -9.30 1.63
C ASP A 91 -1.55 -8.77 2.67
N TRP A 92 -1.39 -7.51 3.08
CA TRP A 92 -2.29 -6.83 3.99
C TRP A 92 -3.65 -6.52 3.34
N SER A 93 -3.71 -6.30 2.02
CA SER A 93 -4.98 -6.16 1.30
C SER A 93 -5.79 -7.45 1.41
N ALA A 94 -5.14 -8.61 1.23
CA ALA A 94 -5.78 -9.91 1.43
C ALA A 94 -6.20 -10.14 2.89
N ALA A 95 -5.42 -9.67 3.86
CA ALA A 95 -5.78 -9.74 5.27
C ALA A 95 -7.09 -9.00 5.58
N ALA A 96 -7.37 -7.86 4.92
CA ALA A 96 -8.58 -7.06 5.13
C ALA A 96 -9.88 -7.86 4.94
N PHE A 97 -9.88 -8.85 4.04
CA PHE A 97 -11.04 -9.74 3.87
C PHE A 97 -11.28 -10.61 5.11
N TRP A 98 -10.22 -11.10 5.75
CA TRP A 98 -10.34 -11.87 7.00
C TRP A 98 -10.82 -11.00 8.16
N TYR A 99 -10.38 -9.75 8.22
CA TYR A 99 -10.91 -8.77 9.16
C TYR A 99 -12.42 -8.56 8.96
N SER A 100 -12.89 -8.49 7.71
CA SER A 100 -14.31 -8.36 7.41
C SER A 100 -15.10 -9.59 7.87
N VAL A 101 -14.55 -10.80 7.70
CA VAL A 101 -15.16 -12.05 8.20
C VAL A 101 -15.28 -12.00 9.73
N VAL A 102 -14.22 -11.58 10.43
CA VAL A 102 -14.25 -11.47 11.90
C VAL A 102 -15.26 -10.41 12.36
N ALA A 103 -15.31 -9.24 11.69
CA ALA A 103 -16.26 -8.17 12.01
C ALA A 103 -17.73 -8.61 11.87
N LEU A 104 -18.02 -9.50 10.92
CA LEU A 104 -19.39 -10.04 10.68
C LEU A 104 -19.72 -11.25 11.56
N SER A 105 -18.76 -11.78 12.29
CA SER A 105 -18.92 -12.97 13.13
C SER A 105 -19.09 -12.57 14.59
N LYS A 106 -19.84 -13.36 15.38
CA LYS A 106 -20.07 -13.05 16.81
C LYS A 106 -18.87 -13.38 17.71
N ASP A 107 -18.19 -14.48 17.44
CA ASP A 107 -17.14 -15.04 18.30
C ASP A 107 -15.92 -15.53 17.50
N ALA A 108 -15.62 -14.88 16.37
CA ALA A 108 -14.51 -15.29 15.53
C ALA A 108 -13.16 -14.84 16.10
N GLU A 109 -12.21 -15.78 16.05
CA GLU A 109 -10.79 -15.52 16.25
C GLU A 109 -10.03 -16.17 15.11
N ILE A 110 -9.15 -15.43 14.44
CA ILE A 110 -8.36 -15.92 13.32
C ILE A 110 -6.89 -15.54 13.55
N THR A 111 -5.99 -16.50 13.32
CA THR A 111 -4.54 -16.27 13.29
C THR A 111 -4.10 -16.13 11.84
N LEU A 112 -3.42 -15.03 11.51
CA LEU A 112 -2.79 -14.78 10.22
C LEU A 112 -1.27 -14.74 10.39
N SER A 113 -0.58 -15.70 9.77
CA SER A 113 0.86 -15.86 9.93
C SER A 113 1.64 -14.79 9.15
N ASP A 114 2.85 -14.48 9.66
CA ASP A 114 3.89 -13.69 9.01
C ASP A 114 3.56 -12.21 8.72
N LEU A 115 2.36 -11.71 9.01
CA LEU A 115 2.03 -10.29 8.95
C LEU A 115 2.76 -9.53 10.05
N GLN A 116 3.35 -8.38 9.71
CA GLN A 116 4.25 -7.65 10.61
C GLN A 116 3.67 -6.29 11.01
N LYS A 117 3.90 -5.91 12.27
CA LYS A 117 3.47 -4.60 12.79
C LYS A 117 4.09 -3.42 12.04
N ASN A 118 5.37 -3.57 11.63
CA ASN A 118 6.13 -2.53 10.93
C ASN A 118 6.22 -2.86 9.44
N SER A 119 5.09 -3.17 8.82
CA SER A 119 4.99 -3.45 7.40
C SER A 119 5.30 -2.22 6.55
N LEU A 120 5.86 -2.45 5.37
CA LEU A 120 6.04 -1.42 4.34
C LEU A 120 4.78 -1.25 3.47
N GLN A 121 3.80 -2.15 3.58
CA GLN A 121 2.57 -2.09 2.80
C GLN A 121 1.66 -0.98 3.32
N GLY A 122 1.10 -0.15 2.42
CA GLY A 122 0.15 0.92 2.78
C GLY A 122 -1.06 0.38 3.53
N ASP A 123 -1.54 -0.78 3.11
CA ASP A 123 -2.72 -1.45 3.68
C ASP A 123 -2.50 -2.00 5.10
N SER A 124 -1.28 -1.95 5.63
CA SER A 124 -1.01 -2.31 7.03
C SER A 124 -1.70 -1.41 8.06
N VAL A 125 -2.42 -0.40 7.62
CA VAL A 125 -3.34 0.42 8.42
C VAL A 125 -4.62 -0.32 8.82
N VAL A 126 -4.92 -1.47 8.20
CA VAL A 126 -6.13 -2.29 8.47
C VAL A 126 -6.42 -2.49 9.95
N PRO A 127 -5.48 -2.84 10.84
CA PRO A 127 -5.75 -2.99 12.26
C PRO A 127 -6.39 -1.76 12.90
N GLU A 128 -5.92 -0.57 12.55
CA GLU A 128 -6.46 0.68 13.10
C GLU A 128 -7.85 0.99 12.54
N LEU A 129 -8.07 0.80 11.25
CA LEU A 129 -9.37 1.00 10.63
C LEU A 129 -10.41 0.04 11.21
N MET A 130 -10.04 -1.23 11.38
CA MET A 130 -10.97 -2.29 11.77
C MET A 130 -11.36 -2.26 13.26
N LYS A 131 -10.65 -1.51 14.10
CA LYS A 131 -11.13 -1.18 15.47
C LYS A 131 -12.50 -0.50 15.44
N GLN A 132 -12.75 0.33 14.43
CA GLN A 132 -14.03 1.02 14.26
C GLN A 132 -15.18 0.07 13.93
N PHE A 133 -14.85 -1.16 13.51
CA PHE A 133 -15.80 -2.23 13.17
C PHE A 133 -15.79 -3.38 14.18
N GLY A 134 -15.22 -3.14 15.37
CA GLY A 134 -15.19 -4.12 16.46
C GLY A 134 -14.24 -5.28 16.24
N VAL A 135 -13.12 -5.06 15.54
CA VAL A 135 -12.07 -6.06 15.41
C VAL A 135 -10.80 -5.58 16.10
N GLU A 136 -10.32 -6.35 17.04
CA GLU A 136 -9.06 -6.14 17.72
C GLU A 136 -7.97 -6.98 17.10
N THR A 137 -6.75 -6.41 17.08
CA THR A 137 -5.55 -7.08 16.56
C THR A 137 -4.51 -7.19 17.64
N GLU A 138 -4.05 -8.41 17.88
CA GLU A 138 -2.88 -8.71 18.70
C GLU A 138 -1.71 -9.06 17.79
N PHE A 139 -0.62 -8.29 17.88
CA PHE A 139 0.61 -8.58 17.12
C PHE A 139 1.46 -9.61 17.87
N LEU A 140 1.78 -10.69 17.21
CA LEU A 140 2.66 -11.73 17.66
C LEU A 140 4.05 -11.59 17.02
N LYS A 141 5.00 -12.45 17.47
CA LYS A 141 6.33 -12.53 16.83
C LYS A 141 6.25 -12.96 15.36
N ASP A 142 5.34 -13.89 15.05
CA ASP A 142 5.26 -14.56 13.75
C ASP A 142 3.88 -14.38 13.10
N GLY A 143 3.25 -13.19 13.27
CA GLY A 143 1.96 -12.88 12.67
C GLY A 143 1.05 -12.07 13.58
N ILE A 144 -0.27 -12.20 13.36
CA ILE A 144 -1.30 -11.51 14.15
C ILE A 144 -2.43 -12.45 14.52
N ILE A 145 -3.11 -12.13 15.62
CA ILE A 145 -4.44 -12.68 15.92
C ILE A 145 -5.45 -11.56 15.81
N ILE A 146 -6.53 -11.81 15.09
CA ILE A 146 -7.66 -10.91 14.96
C ILE A 146 -8.88 -11.53 15.65
N ARG A 147 -9.57 -10.72 16.48
CA ARG A 147 -10.71 -11.17 17.28
C ARG A 147 -11.86 -10.19 17.15
N HIS A 148 -13.07 -10.73 17.15
CA HIS A 148 -14.25 -9.88 17.35
C HIS A 148 -14.24 -9.35 18.78
N SER A 149 -14.45 -8.04 18.94
CA SER A 149 -14.65 -7.40 20.23
C SER A 149 -16.03 -6.76 20.28
N ALA A 150 -16.51 -6.49 21.48
CA ALA A 150 -17.83 -5.87 21.66
C ALA A 150 -17.91 -4.55 20.91
N PHE A 151 -18.74 -4.53 19.88
CA PHE A 151 -18.85 -3.41 18.97
C PHE A 151 -20.00 -2.49 19.39
N ASN A 152 -19.72 -1.25 19.64
CA ASN A 152 -20.70 -0.25 19.96
C ASN A 152 -20.58 0.91 18.97
N ILE A 153 -21.10 0.71 17.73
CA ILE A 153 -21.23 1.85 16.82
C ILE A 153 -22.28 2.80 17.40
N LYS A 154 -21.82 3.90 17.96
CA LYS A 154 -22.66 5.08 18.08
C LYS A 154 -23.04 5.47 16.65
N HIS A 155 -24.31 5.76 16.37
CA HIS A 155 -24.88 6.11 15.07
C HIS A 155 -24.25 7.36 14.41
N SER A 156 -22.93 7.41 14.28
CA SER A 156 -22.19 8.46 13.63
C SER A 156 -21.74 8.00 12.24
N THR A 157 -21.89 8.87 11.26
CA THR A 157 -21.29 8.62 9.94
C THR A 157 -19.79 8.52 10.11
N LEU A 158 -19.19 7.42 9.67
CA LEU A 158 -17.75 7.26 9.59
C LEU A 158 -17.24 7.94 8.33
N ASN A 159 -16.09 8.63 8.44
CA ASN A 159 -15.42 9.23 7.30
C ASN A 159 -14.06 8.55 7.16
N ILE A 160 -13.76 7.98 6.00
CA ILE A 160 -12.51 7.28 5.73
C ILE A 160 -11.94 7.83 4.42
N ASP A 161 -10.71 8.31 4.47
CA ASP A 161 -9.94 8.74 3.31
C ASP A 161 -9.00 7.61 2.88
N PHE A 162 -9.17 7.16 1.64
CA PHE A 162 -8.44 6.04 1.05
C PHE A 162 -7.28 6.47 0.16
N ILE A 163 -6.90 7.75 0.16
CA ILE A 163 -5.86 8.26 -0.74
C ILE A 163 -4.53 7.48 -0.67
N ASP A 164 -4.19 6.97 0.51
CA ASP A 164 -2.95 6.21 0.75
C ASP A 164 -3.12 4.68 0.68
N PHE A 165 -4.36 4.17 0.74
CA PHE A 165 -4.68 2.73 0.77
C PHE A 165 -5.98 2.39 0.04
N PRO A 166 -6.08 2.74 -1.26
CA PRO A 166 -7.33 2.62 -2.03
C PRO A 166 -7.84 1.19 -2.16
N ASP A 167 -6.97 0.20 -2.09
CA ASP A 167 -7.34 -1.22 -2.21
C ASP A 167 -8.24 -1.69 -1.06
N LEU A 168 -8.17 -1.04 0.11
CA LEU A 168 -9.03 -1.34 1.25
C LEU A 168 -10.48 -0.89 1.06
N ALA A 169 -10.74 0.05 0.16
CA ALA A 169 -12.08 0.56 -0.08
C ALA A 169 -13.07 -0.54 -0.49
N GLN A 170 -12.61 -1.55 -1.24
CA GLN A 170 -13.46 -2.65 -1.70
C GLN A 170 -13.99 -3.49 -0.53
N SER A 171 -13.11 -3.95 0.35
CA SER A 171 -13.48 -4.78 1.51
C SER A 171 -14.34 -4.00 2.51
N LEU A 172 -13.99 -2.73 2.76
CA LEU A 172 -14.75 -1.88 3.69
C LEU A 172 -16.12 -1.47 3.14
N THR A 173 -16.27 -1.30 1.82
CA THR A 173 -17.59 -1.05 1.21
C THR A 173 -18.55 -2.22 1.46
N VAL A 174 -18.08 -3.45 1.22
CA VAL A 174 -18.90 -4.65 1.46
C VAL A 174 -19.24 -4.79 2.94
N LEU A 175 -18.26 -4.57 3.83
CA LEU A 175 -18.46 -4.63 5.26
C LEU A 175 -19.47 -3.58 5.74
N ALA A 176 -19.35 -2.34 5.27
CA ALA A 176 -20.28 -1.26 5.61
C ALA A 176 -21.73 -1.61 5.21
N ALA A 177 -21.90 -2.13 4.00
CA ALA A 177 -23.21 -2.56 3.51
C ALA A 177 -23.78 -3.72 4.35
N ALA A 178 -22.95 -4.70 4.72
CA ALA A 178 -23.38 -5.84 5.52
C ALA A 178 -23.76 -5.46 6.97
N LEU A 179 -23.15 -4.41 7.51
CA LEU A 179 -23.43 -3.89 8.86
C LEU A 179 -24.46 -2.75 8.89
N ASP A 180 -25.07 -2.40 7.75
CA ASP A 180 -26.00 -1.26 7.59
C ASP A 180 -25.43 0.07 8.11
N LEU A 181 -24.14 0.33 7.81
CA LEU A 181 -23.45 1.52 8.28
C LEU A 181 -23.45 2.62 7.22
N LYS A 182 -23.55 3.87 7.68
CA LYS A 182 -23.36 5.04 6.84
C LYS A 182 -21.88 5.46 6.90
N ILE A 183 -21.16 5.28 5.79
CA ILE A 183 -19.75 5.65 5.67
C ILE A 183 -19.60 6.60 4.48
N GLN A 184 -18.83 7.66 4.67
CA GLN A 184 -18.38 8.53 3.60
C GLN A 184 -16.95 8.15 3.25
N PHE A 185 -16.71 7.78 2.00
CA PHE A 185 -15.41 7.48 1.43
C PHE A 185 -14.90 8.67 0.63
N THR A 186 -13.63 9.00 0.78
CA THR A 186 -12.88 9.97 -0.03
C THR A 186 -11.57 9.34 -0.51
N GLY A 187 -10.89 9.95 -1.46
CA GLY A 187 -9.60 9.45 -1.98
C GLY A 187 -9.71 8.21 -2.87
N ILE A 188 -10.87 7.96 -3.47
CA ILE A 188 -11.15 6.84 -4.38
C ILE A 188 -11.57 7.31 -5.79
N GLU A 189 -11.39 8.59 -6.10
CA GLU A 189 -11.86 9.21 -7.34
C GLU A 189 -10.97 8.91 -8.55
N ASN A 190 -9.98 8.05 -8.46
CA ASN A 190 -8.98 7.76 -9.51
C ASN A 190 -9.24 6.44 -10.23
#